data_80c67e0df9104b09611282e8f07eeb33
#
_entry.id   80c67e0df9104b09611282e8f07eeb33
#
_cell.length_a   1.000
_cell.length_b   1.000
_cell.length_c   1.000
_cell.angle_alpha   90.00
_cell.angle_beta   90.00
_cell.angle_gamma   90.00
#
_symmetry.space_group_name_H-M   'P 1'
#
loop_
_entity.id
_entity.type
_entity.pdbx_description
1 polymer ?
#
loop_
_entity_poly.entity_id
_entity_poly.type
_entity_poly.pdbx_seq_one_letter_code
_entity_poly.pdbx_strand_id
1 'polypeptide(L)'
;QLTLNHWYDTSGQRIPGYSENITNSYVTGFSRNNLVIILGILIALTFVTVISVPFSIDFKNVSHLRVFEGATVLFLLIASTFIIFAKSRLFSIIMLSAVGYAISVLFIFFKAPDLALTQFVVESISTALFLLCFYNLPNLNRYNEKPTFKLTNAVISIGEGLSVIILGLIGYGNRHFDSITKFYQEHVFDLAHGKNIVNVILVDFRGMDTLFESSVLGIAGLGVYTMIKLRLKQKNQSSEVNDHE
;
A
#
# COMPACT_ATOMS: atom_id res chain seq x y z
N GLN A 1 32.70 -15.26 -36.02
CA GLN A 1 31.35 -15.59 -36.50
C GLN A 1 30.39 -15.29 -35.39
N LEU A 2 29.54 -14.26 -35.55
CA LEU A 2 28.48 -13.89 -34.63
C LEU A 2 27.33 -14.89 -34.81
N THR A 3 27.41 -15.99 -34.11
CA THR A 3 26.32 -16.98 -34.07
C THR A 3 25.37 -16.69 -32.88
N LEU A 4 24.11 -17.04 -33.01
CA LEU A 4 23.12 -16.91 -31.95
C LEU A 4 23.56 -17.56 -30.63
N ASN A 5 24.24 -18.70 -30.72
CA ASN A 5 24.81 -19.40 -29.57
C ASN A 5 25.89 -18.55 -28.87
N HIS A 6 26.76 -17.87 -29.61
CA HIS A 6 27.77 -17.00 -29.02
C HIS A 6 27.15 -15.81 -28.26
N TRP A 7 26.06 -15.25 -28.80
CA TRP A 7 25.29 -14.22 -28.12
C TRP A 7 24.63 -14.73 -26.83
N TYR A 8 24.03 -15.91 -26.87
CA TYR A 8 23.40 -16.55 -25.72
C TYR A 8 24.44 -16.84 -24.61
N ASP A 9 25.53 -17.47 -24.93
CA ASP A 9 26.59 -17.81 -23.98
C ASP A 9 27.25 -16.57 -23.38
N THR A 10 27.57 -15.57 -24.24
CA THR A 10 28.17 -14.31 -23.78
C THR A 10 27.20 -13.53 -22.87
N SER A 11 25.92 -13.48 -23.22
CA SER A 11 24.91 -12.83 -22.41
C SER A 11 24.72 -13.55 -21.08
N GLY A 12 24.61 -14.89 -21.10
CA GLY A 12 24.47 -15.72 -19.90
C GLY A 12 25.63 -15.59 -18.92
N GLN A 13 26.85 -15.34 -19.43
CA GLN A 13 28.01 -15.10 -18.57
C GLN A 13 28.15 -13.67 -18.07
N ARG A 14 27.73 -12.67 -18.85
CA ARG A 14 27.88 -11.25 -18.49
C ARG A 14 26.72 -10.70 -17.66
N ILE A 15 25.48 -11.11 -17.93
CA ILE A 15 24.30 -10.62 -17.24
C ILE A 15 24.39 -10.81 -15.72
N PRO A 16 24.79 -11.98 -15.16
CA PRO A 16 24.93 -12.15 -13.72
C PRO A 16 25.90 -11.16 -13.08
N GLY A 17 27.07 -10.93 -13.68
CA GLY A 17 28.05 -9.99 -13.16
C GLY A 17 27.56 -8.54 -13.19
N TYR A 18 26.89 -8.09 -14.26
CA TYR A 18 26.26 -6.78 -14.31
C TYR A 18 25.12 -6.66 -13.29
N SER A 19 24.29 -7.68 -13.19
CA SER A 19 23.19 -7.73 -12.22
C SER A 19 23.67 -7.66 -10.78
N GLU A 20 24.73 -8.39 -10.45
CA GLU A 20 25.35 -8.37 -9.14
C GLU A 20 25.92 -6.98 -8.81
N ASN A 21 26.64 -6.35 -9.73
CA ASN A 21 27.17 -5.00 -9.53
C ASN A 21 26.07 -3.96 -9.34
N ILE A 22 25.01 -4.01 -10.14
CA ILE A 22 23.86 -3.13 -10.02
C ILE A 22 23.17 -3.39 -8.67
N THR A 23 22.90 -4.64 -8.32
CA THR A 23 22.23 -5.02 -7.06
C THR A 23 23.03 -4.54 -5.86
N ASN A 24 24.33 -4.77 -5.83
CA ASN A 24 25.22 -4.34 -4.74
C ASN A 24 25.33 -2.82 -4.61
N SER A 25 25.04 -2.07 -5.68
CA SER A 25 25.06 -0.61 -5.66
C SER A 25 23.88 -0.01 -4.87
N TYR A 26 22.69 -0.61 -4.91
CA TYR A 26 21.52 -0.07 -4.24
C TYR A 26 21.00 -0.92 -3.07
N VAL A 27 21.30 -2.22 -3.04
CA VAL A 27 20.88 -3.10 -1.93
C VAL A 27 21.95 -3.09 -0.83
N THR A 28 21.77 -2.23 0.14
CA THR A 28 22.71 -2.07 1.26
C THR A 28 22.39 -3.00 2.45
N GLY A 29 21.36 -3.84 2.36
CA GLY A 29 20.88 -4.69 3.45
C GLY A 29 20.09 -3.95 4.54
N PHE A 30 20.03 -2.63 4.49
CA PHE A 30 19.24 -1.82 5.43
C PHE A 30 17.90 -1.43 4.83
N SER A 31 16.79 -1.86 5.44
CA SER A 31 15.42 -1.53 5.02
C SER A 31 15.20 -0.02 4.86
N ARG A 32 15.86 0.80 5.69
CA ARG A 32 15.79 2.26 5.60
C ARG A 32 16.29 2.78 4.26
N ASN A 33 17.41 2.28 3.76
CA ASN A 33 17.99 2.76 2.50
C ASN A 33 17.12 2.37 1.31
N ASN A 34 16.53 1.17 1.35
CA ASN A 34 15.58 0.73 0.33
C ASN A 34 14.34 1.64 0.30
N LEU A 35 13.78 2.00 1.47
CA LEU A 35 12.67 2.95 1.55
C LEU A 35 13.04 4.34 0.99
N VAL A 36 14.24 4.85 1.31
CA VAL A 36 14.74 6.13 0.77
C VAL A 36 14.80 6.12 -0.76
N ILE A 37 15.23 5.02 -1.35
CA ILE A 37 15.30 4.88 -2.82
C ILE A 37 13.89 4.84 -3.42
N ILE A 38 12.99 4.02 -2.86
CA ILE A 38 11.62 3.88 -3.36
C ILE A 38 10.89 5.23 -3.31
N LEU A 39 10.91 5.90 -2.16
CA LEU A 39 10.27 7.20 -1.97
C LEU A 39 10.94 8.28 -2.83
N GLY A 40 12.27 8.26 -2.98
CA GLY A 40 13.00 9.17 -3.85
C GLY A 40 12.62 9.03 -5.32
N ILE A 41 12.42 7.81 -5.81
CA ILE A 41 11.93 7.55 -7.17
C ILE A 41 10.51 8.08 -7.34
N LEU A 42 9.64 7.87 -6.35
CA LEU A 42 8.25 8.35 -6.40
C LEU A 42 8.17 9.87 -6.44
N ILE A 43 8.99 10.57 -5.64
CA ILE A 43 9.14 12.03 -5.69
C ILE A 43 9.63 12.49 -7.08
N ALA A 44 10.64 11.80 -7.64
CA ALA A 44 11.17 12.13 -8.96
C ALA A 44 10.13 11.95 -10.07
N LEU A 45 9.35 10.86 -10.04
CA LEU A 45 8.25 10.62 -10.98
C LEU A 45 7.16 11.69 -10.86
N THR A 46 6.80 12.08 -9.64
CA THR A 46 5.84 13.18 -9.40
C THR A 46 6.35 14.49 -10.00
N PHE A 47 7.63 14.80 -9.80
CA PHE A 47 8.24 16.01 -10.35
C PHE A 47 8.22 16.01 -11.89
N VAL A 48 8.53 14.87 -12.53
CA VAL A 48 8.41 14.72 -13.98
C VAL A 48 6.97 14.92 -14.44
N THR A 49 5.99 14.38 -13.73
CA THR A 49 4.57 14.54 -14.05
C THR A 49 4.14 16.01 -13.98
N VAL A 50 4.55 16.73 -12.94
CA VAL A 50 4.25 18.17 -12.76
C VAL A 50 4.81 19.01 -13.91
N ILE A 51 6.01 18.70 -14.40
CA ILE A 51 6.60 19.43 -15.54
C ILE A 51 5.91 19.07 -16.86
N SER A 52 5.50 17.82 -17.02
CA SER A 52 4.95 17.32 -18.29
C SER A 52 3.47 17.64 -18.50
N VAL A 53 2.73 17.85 -17.41
CA VAL A 53 1.27 18.06 -17.47
C VAL A 53 0.95 19.53 -17.14
N PRO A 54 0.24 20.28 -18.01
CA PRO A 54 -0.20 21.62 -17.69
C PRO A 54 -1.11 21.57 -16.44
N PHE A 55 -0.71 22.26 -15.41
CA PHE A 55 -1.37 22.24 -14.11
C PHE A 55 -2.31 23.44 -13.97
N SER A 56 -3.59 23.18 -13.84
CA SER A 56 -4.60 24.19 -13.50
C SER A 56 -5.37 23.77 -12.27
N ILE A 57 -5.35 24.58 -11.23
CA ILE A 57 -6.19 24.37 -10.05
C ILE A 57 -7.42 25.25 -10.20
N ASP A 58 -8.60 24.64 -10.37
CA ASP A 58 -9.87 25.34 -10.34
C ASP A 58 -10.53 25.19 -8.98
N PHE A 59 -10.46 26.23 -8.16
CA PHE A 59 -11.09 26.27 -6.84
C PHE A 59 -12.58 26.66 -6.87
N LYS A 60 -13.17 26.93 -8.04
CA LYS A 60 -14.55 27.40 -8.14
C LYS A 60 -15.59 26.39 -7.67
N ASN A 61 -15.25 25.10 -7.71
CA ASN A 61 -16.15 24.01 -7.37
C ASN A 61 -15.82 23.33 -6.03
N VAL A 62 -15.08 23.99 -5.14
CA VAL A 62 -14.78 23.43 -3.82
C VAL A 62 -16.05 23.46 -2.98
N SER A 63 -16.55 22.31 -2.60
CA SER A 63 -17.68 22.17 -1.69
C SER A 63 -17.32 22.68 -0.29
N HIS A 64 -18.28 23.29 0.41
CA HIS A 64 -18.07 23.73 1.79
C HIS A 64 -17.79 22.52 2.69
N LEU A 65 -16.69 22.59 3.43
CA LEU A 65 -16.31 21.58 4.42
C LEU A 65 -17.36 21.57 5.54
N ARG A 66 -17.98 20.42 5.78
CA ARG A 66 -18.91 20.27 6.89
C ARG A 66 -18.12 20.09 8.19
N VAL A 67 -18.70 20.55 9.30
CA VAL A 67 -18.07 20.50 10.62
C VAL A 67 -17.63 19.07 10.98
N PHE A 68 -18.48 18.07 10.70
CA PHE A 68 -18.16 16.68 10.98
C PHE A 68 -17.00 16.12 10.13
N GLU A 69 -16.90 16.52 8.86
CA GLU A 69 -15.78 16.16 7.98
C GLU A 69 -14.48 16.76 8.53
N GLY A 70 -14.50 18.04 8.91
CA GLY A 70 -13.36 18.72 9.51
C GLY A 70 -12.92 18.10 10.84
N ALA A 71 -13.87 17.73 11.69
CA ALA A 71 -13.59 17.06 12.97
C ALA A 71 -12.93 15.68 12.76
N THR A 72 -13.42 14.92 11.79
CA THR A 72 -12.85 13.60 11.47
C THR A 72 -11.43 13.73 10.89
N VAL A 73 -11.18 14.69 10.00
CA VAL A 73 -9.84 14.97 9.47
C VAL A 73 -8.90 15.40 10.60
N LEU A 74 -9.35 16.27 11.50
CA LEU A 74 -8.55 16.66 12.67
C LEU A 74 -8.21 15.45 13.56
N PHE A 75 -9.18 14.57 13.80
CA PHE A 75 -8.95 13.32 14.53
C PHE A 75 -7.92 12.42 13.82
N LEU A 76 -7.98 12.28 12.51
CA LEU A 76 -6.99 11.56 11.70
C LEU A 76 -5.59 12.12 11.88
N LEU A 77 -5.43 13.43 11.83
CA LEU A 77 -4.14 14.09 12.01
C LEU A 77 -3.59 13.87 13.41
N ILE A 78 -4.43 13.97 14.43
CA ILE A 78 -4.06 13.72 15.83
C ILE A 78 -3.64 12.26 16.01
N ALA A 79 -4.45 11.31 15.57
CA ALA A 79 -4.17 9.88 15.69
C ALA A 79 -2.87 9.48 14.95
N SER A 80 -2.68 9.99 13.74
CA SER A 80 -1.44 9.77 12.96
C SER A 80 -0.20 10.32 13.66
N THR A 81 -0.33 11.48 14.30
CA THR A 81 0.76 12.07 15.09
C THR A 81 1.09 11.19 16.30
N PHE A 82 0.09 10.66 16.98
CA PHE A 82 0.31 9.74 18.11
C PHE A 82 1.02 8.44 17.71
N ILE A 83 0.83 7.93 16.49
CA ILE A 83 1.56 6.77 15.97
C ILE A 83 3.07 7.04 15.96
N ILE A 84 3.49 8.25 15.55
CA ILE A 84 4.91 8.62 15.46
C ILE A 84 5.56 8.62 16.85
N PHE A 85 4.85 9.13 17.86
CA PHE A 85 5.33 9.22 19.23
C PHE A 85 5.04 7.98 20.09
N ALA A 86 4.45 6.95 19.52
CA ALA A 86 4.09 5.75 20.26
C ALA A 86 5.31 5.01 20.78
N LYS A 87 5.34 4.77 22.08
CA LYS A 87 6.43 4.03 22.76
C LYS A 87 6.22 2.51 22.72
N SER A 88 4.97 2.06 22.66
CA SER A 88 4.64 0.65 22.60
C SER A 88 4.06 0.27 21.23
N ARG A 89 4.37 -0.94 20.77
CA ARG A 89 3.82 -1.47 19.49
C ARG A 89 2.31 -1.60 19.55
N LEU A 90 1.77 -2.04 20.68
CA LEU A 90 0.35 -2.21 20.89
C LEU A 90 -0.40 -0.89 20.75
N PHE A 91 0.15 0.18 21.35
CA PHE A 91 -0.42 1.52 21.18
C PHE A 91 -0.36 2.01 19.74
N SER A 92 0.75 1.75 19.02
CA SER A 92 0.85 2.09 17.59
C SER A 92 -0.21 1.39 16.75
N ILE A 93 -0.49 0.11 17.02
CA ILE A 93 -1.50 -0.67 16.30
C ILE A 93 -2.89 -0.10 16.58
N ILE A 94 -3.21 0.20 17.83
CA ILE A 94 -4.51 0.77 18.21
C ILE A 94 -4.72 2.15 17.54
N MET A 95 -3.69 3.00 17.52
CA MET A 95 -3.78 4.30 16.86
C MET A 95 -3.90 4.17 15.34
N LEU A 96 -3.19 3.20 14.73
CA LEU A 96 -3.31 2.90 13.30
C LEU A 96 -4.75 2.47 12.95
N SER A 97 -5.33 1.61 13.77
CA SER A 97 -6.72 1.17 13.62
C SER A 97 -7.71 2.32 13.79
N ALA A 98 -7.45 3.22 14.73
CA ALA A 98 -8.28 4.42 14.90
C ALA A 98 -8.26 5.30 13.64
N VAL A 99 -7.10 5.42 12.96
CA VAL A 99 -6.99 6.11 11.66
C VAL A 99 -7.81 5.38 10.60
N GLY A 100 -7.71 4.06 10.49
CA GLY A 100 -8.46 3.28 9.50
C GLY A 100 -9.98 3.35 9.70
N TYR A 101 -10.47 3.30 10.94
CA TYR A 101 -11.88 3.51 11.25
C TYR A 101 -12.35 4.93 10.94
N ALA A 102 -11.53 5.95 11.19
CA ALA A 102 -11.87 7.33 10.84
C ALA A 102 -11.97 7.52 9.32
N ILE A 103 -11.13 6.84 8.52
CA ILE A 103 -11.25 6.81 7.06
C ILE A 103 -12.59 6.17 6.64
N SER A 104 -13.00 5.07 7.30
CA SER A 104 -14.31 4.47 7.05
C SER A 104 -15.46 5.44 7.29
N VAL A 105 -15.37 6.25 8.36
CA VAL A 105 -16.37 7.31 8.64
C VAL A 105 -16.37 8.39 7.56
N LEU A 106 -15.20 8.80 7.04
CA LEU A 106 -15.12 9.74 5.92
C LEU A 106 -15.81 9.20 4.67
N PHE A 107 -15.67 7.92 4.37
CA PHE A 107 -16.38 7.30 3.23
C PHE A 107 -17.91 7.38 3.40
N ILE A 108 -18.43 7.26 4.63
CA ILE A 108 -19.87 7.47 4.90
C ILE A 108 -20.27 8.90 4.58
N PHE A 109 -19.49 9.90 5.02
CA PHE A 109 -19.78 11.31 4.73
C PHE A 109 -19.75 11.62 3.23
N PHE A 110 -18.87 10.96 2.48
CA PHE A 110 -18.82 11.07 1.02
C PHE A 110 -19.84 10.20 0.28
N LYS A 111 -20.83 9.63 0.99
CA LYS A 111 -21.89 8.77 0.43
C LYS A 111 -21.37 7.55 -0.32
N ALA A 112 -20.28 6.96 0.17
CA ALA A 112 -19.69 5.73 -0.34
C ALA A 112 -19.80 4.58 0.69
N PRO A 113 -21.02 4.06 0.98
CA PRO A 113 -21.24 3.08 2.05
C PRO A 113 -20.54 1.75 1.78
N ASP A 114 -20.41 1.33 0.53
CA ASP A 114 -19.71 0.08 0.17
C ASP A 114 -18.21 0.16 0.50
N LEU A 115 -17.57 1.29 0.21
CA LEU A 115 -16.18 1.53 0.57
C LEU A 115 -16.01 1.63 2.09
N ALA A 116 -16.97 2.26 2.78
CA ALA A 116 -16.96 2.36 4.24
C ALA A 116 -17.02 0.98 4.90
N LEU A 117 -17.92 0.11 4.42
CA LEU A 117 -18.07 -1.25 4.94
C LEU A 117 -16.80 -2.09 4.68
N THR A 118 -16.28 -2.03 3.47
CA THR A 118 -15.06 -2.76 3.10
C THR A 118 -13.89 -2.31 3.97
N GLN A 119 -13.67 -1.00 4.10
CA GLN A 119 -12.61 -0.43 4.95
C GLN A 119 -12.76 -0.87 6.41
N PHE A 120 -13.98 -0.85 6.94
CA PHE A 120 -14.26 -1.27 8.32
C PHE A 120 -13.92 -2.74 8.55
N VAL A 121 -14.32 -3.62 7.64
CA VAL A 121 -14.05 -5.06 7.74
C VAL A 121 -12.55 -5.35 7.61
N VAL A 122 -11.89 -4.77 6.61
CA VAL A 122 -10.44 -4.95 6.38
C VAL A 122 -9.65 -4.46 7.58
N GLU A 123 -10.00 -3.28 8.12
CA GLU A 123 -9.34 -2.71 9.30
C GLU A 123 -9.48 -3.61 10.52
N SER A 124 -10.68 -4.14 10.76
CA SER A 124 -10.96 -5.03 11.89
C SER A 124 -10.13 -6.32 11.81
N ILE A 125 -10.08 -6.95 10.64
CA ILE A 125 -9.30 -8.18 10.41
C ILE A 125 -7.81 -7.89 10.54
N SER A 126 -7.31 -6.84 9.90
CA SER A 126 -5.90 -6.45 9.93
C SER A 126 -5.43 -6.15 11.35
N THR A 127 -6.24 -5.42 12.12
CA THR A 127 -5.96 -5.12 13.52
C THR A 127 -5.86 -6.40 14.36
N ALA A 128 -6.82 -7.31 14.22
CA ALA A 128 -6.81 -8.58 14.95
C ALA A 128 -5.57 -9.41 14.59
N LEU A 129 -5.20 -9.49 13.31
CA LEU A 129 -4.01 -10.19 12.84
C LEU A 129 -2.72 -9.54 13.36
N PHE A 130 -2.62 -8.22 13.34
CA PHE A 130 -1.46 -7.51 13.90
C PHE A 130 -1.32 -7.75 15.39
N LEU A 131 -2.41 -7.63 16.16
CA LEU A 131 -2.38 -7.89 17.60
C LEU A 131 -1.94 -9.32 17.91
N LEU A 132 -2.46 -10.30 17.17
CA LEU A 132 -2.10 -11.72 17.34
C LEU A 132 -0.61 -11.96 16.99
N CYS A 133 -0.14 -11.39 15.89
CA CYS A 133 1.25 -11.51 15.44
C CYS A 133 2.20 -10.88 16.46
N PHE A 134 1.92 -9.67 16.91
CA PHE A 134 2.79 -8.94 17.83
C PHE A 134 2.75 -9.44 19.27
N TYR A 135 1.68 -10.14 19.65
CA TYR A 135 1.60 -10.80 20.97
C TYR A 135 2.69 -11.85 21.14
N ASN A 136 3.00 -12.60 20.09
CA ASN A 136 4.01 -13.68 20.10
C ASN A 136 5.45 -13.20 19.82
N LEU A 137 5.65 -11.91 19.50
CA LEU A 137 6.97 -11.36 19.22
C LEU A 137 7.66 -10.87 20.50
N PRO A 138 8.98 -11.11 20.66
CA PRO A 138 9.73 -10.63 21.79
C PRO A 138 9.68 -9.10 21.89
N ASN A 139 9.67 -8.60 23.12
CA ASN A 139 9.69 -7.15 23.38
C ASN A 139 11.00 -6.56 22.85
N LEU A 140 10.95 -5.89 21.70
CA LEU A 140 12.04 -5.07 21.22
C LEU A 140 12.04 -3.75 22.01
N ASN A 141 13.02 -3.61 22.91
CA ASN A 141 13.22 -2.37 23.63
C ASN A 141 13.65 -1.25 22.66
N ARG A 142 12.69 -0.44 22.24
CA ARG A 142 12.92 0.80 21.48
C ARG A 142 13.61 1.87 22.34
N TYR A 143 13.90 1.55 23.61
CA TYR A 143 14.38 2.49 24.62
C TYR A 143 15.81 3.00 24.41
N ASN A 144 16.62 2.37 23.55
CA ASN A 144 18.04 2.70 23.42
C ASN A 144 18.40 3.49 22.14
N GLU A 145 17.48 3.75 21.25
CA GLU A 145 17.77 4.60 20.10
C GLU A 145 17.41 6.05 20.43
N LYS A 146 18.42 6.87 20.64
CA LYS A 146 18.23 8.33 20.69
C LYS A 146 17.64 8.76 19.34
N PRO A 147 16.53 9.52 19.34
CA PRO A 147 15.95 10.03 18.10
C PRO A 147 16.96 11.01 17.47
N THR A 148 17.78 10.52 16.55
CA THR A 148 18.67 11.36 15.76
C THR A 148 17.89 11.95 14.61
N PHE A 149 17.70 13.27 14.63
CA PHE A 149 17.16 13.99 13.51
C PHE A 149 18.11 13.86 12.32
N LYS A 150 17.66 13.21 11.26
CA LYS A 150 18.40 13.10 10.01
C LYS A 150 17.70 13.96 8.97
N LEU A 151 18.38 14.99 8.49
CA LEU A 151 17.86 15.92 7.50
C LEU A 151 17.33 15.19 6.24
N THR A 152 18.01 14.16 5.80
CA THR A 152 17.57 13.31 4.68
C THR A 152 16.18 12.70 4.91
N ASN A 153 15.88 12.23 6.13
CA ASN A 153 14.57 11.67 6.45
C ASN A 153 13.49 12.75 6.40
N ALA A 154 13.78 13.94 6.92
CA ALA A 154 12.84 15.06 6.89
C ALA A 154 12.54 15.51 5.45
N VAL A 155 13.57 15.66 4.62
CA VAL A 155 13.42 16.05 3.20
C VAL A 155 12.57 15.04 2.44
N ILE A 156 12.83 13.73 2.62
CA ILE A 156 12.05 12.68 1.95
C ILE A 156 10.61 12.66 2.45
N SER A 157 10.38 12.75 3.76
CA SER A 157 9.02 12.72 4.31
C SER A 157 8.18 13.94 3.88
N ILE A 158 8.79 15.13 3.85
CA ILE A 158 8.11 16.35 3.38
C ILE A 158 7.89 16.26 1.86
N GLY A 159 8.90 15.81 1.11
CA GLY A 159 8.82 15.63 -0.34
C GLY A 159 7.71 14.66 -0.73
N GLU A 160 7.60 13.54 -0.03
CA GLU A 160 6.54 12.55 -0.28
C GLU A 160 5.16 13.09 0.07
N GLY A 161 5.01 13.75 1.22
CA GLY A 161 3.74 14.39 1.59
C GLY A 161 3.30 15.44 0.56
N LEU A 162 4.22 16.26 0.07
CA LEU A 162 3.93 17.22 -0.99
C LEU A 162 3.59 16.53 -2.32
N SER A 163 4.28 15.45 -2.66
CA SER A 163 4.02 14.66 -3.87
C SER A 163 2.58 14.14 -3.89
N VAL A 164 2.10 13.57 -2.79
CA VAL A 164 0.72 13.06 -2.67
C VAL A 164 -0.29 14.20 -2.82
N ILE A 165 -0.05 15.35 -2.17
CA ILE A 165 -0.93 16.53 -2.28
C ILE A 165 -0.99 17.02 -3.73
N ILE A 166 0.17 17.18 -4.38
CA ILE A 166 0.27 17.67 -5.76
C ILE A 166 -0.42 16.72 -6.73
N LEU A 167 -0.19 15.39 -6.62
CA LEU A 167 -0.88 14.40 -7.45
C LEU A 167 -2.40 14.44 -7.27
N GLY A 168 -2.87 14.60 -6.03
CA GLY A 168 -4.29 14.77 -5.74
C GLY A 168 -4.88 16.02 -6.41
N LEU A 169 -4.16 17.15 -6.34
CA LEU A 169 -4.59 18.40 -6.96
C LEU A 169 -4.56 18.35 -8.49
N ILE A 170 -3.54 17.72 -9.09
CA ILE A 170 -3.46 17.48 -10.54
C ILE A 170 -4.63 16.61 -11.01
N GLY A 171 -4.89 15.50 -10.31
CA GLY A 171 -6.01 14.61 -10.63
C GLY A 171 -7.36 15.28 -10.50
N TYR A 172 -7.53 16.23 -9.56
CA TYR A 172 -8.74 17.01 -9.40
C TYR A 172 -8.90 18.09 -10.48
N GLY A 173 -7.80 18.80 -10.81
CA GLY A 173 -7.84 19.93 -11.74
C GLY A 173 -7.88 19.57 -13.22
N ASN A 174 -7.27 18.45 -13.61
CA ASN A 174 -7.12 18.05 -15.00
C ASN A 174 -8.22 17.07 -15.46
N ARG A 175 -9.47 17.49 -15.38
CA ARG A 175 -10.60 16.73 -15.95
C ARG A 175 -10.79 17.11 -17.43
N HIS A 176 -9.98 16.52 -18.30
CA HIS A 176 -10.06 16.77 -19.76
C HIS A 176 -11.14 15.96 -20.45
N PHE A 177 -11.69 14.94 -19.82
CA PHE A 177 -12.72 14.07 -20.38
C PHE A 177 -13.97 14.08 -19.51
N ASP A 178 -15.12 13.87 -20.13
CA ASP A 178 -16.36 13.66 -19.40
C ASP A 178 -16.23 12.42 -18.50
N SER A 179 -16.88 12.47 -17.35
CA SER A 179 -16.83 11.36 -16.40
C SER A 179 -17.54 10.13 -16.97
N ILE A 180 -16.84 9.00 -17.02
CA ILE A 180 -17.45 7.69 -17.35
C ILE A 180 -18.55 7.27 -16.36
N THR A 181 -18.63 7.93 -15.21
CA THR A 181 -19.67 7.67 -14.21
C THR A 181 -21.08 7.77 -14.80
N LYS A 182 -21.30 8.71 -15.72
CA LYS A 182 -22.60 8.87 -16.39
C LYS A 182 -23.00 7.63 -17.16
N PHE A 183 -22.06 7.05 -17.92
CA PHE A 183 -22.29 5.79 -18.63
C PHE A 183 -22.75 4.67 -17.69
N TYR A 184 -22.05 4.48 -16.56
CA TYR A 184 -22.42 3.45 -15.60
C TYR A 184 -23.77 3.73 -14.93
N GLN A 185 -24.07 4.99 -14.59
CA GLN A 185 -25.36 5.36 -14.02
C GLN A 185 -26.54 5.04 -14.92
N GLU A 186 -26.39 5.25 -16.21
CA GLU A 186 -27.45 5.04 -17.20
C GLU A 186 -27.60 3.56 -17.58
N HIS A 187 -26.52 2.76 -17.59
CA HIS A 187 -26.51 1.43 -18.19
C HIS A 187 -26.38 0.27 -17.20
N VAL A 188 -26.11 0.54 -15.92
CA VAL A 188 -25.89 -0.51 -14.91
C VAL A 188 -27.07 -1.48 -14.83
N PHE A 189 -28.29 -0.96 -14.84
CA PHE A 189 -29.47 -1.81 -14.73
C PHE A 189 -29.77 -2.56 -16.03
N ASP A 190 -29.65 -1.89 -17.17
CA ASP A 190 -30.02 -2.45 -18.48
C ASP A 190 -29.03 -3.52 -18.97
N LEU A 191 -27.72 -3.30 -18.72
CA LEU A 191 -26.68 -4.21 -19.20
C LEU A 191 -26.35 -5.32 -18.20
N ALA A 192 -26.33 -5.01 -16.91
CA ALA A 192 -25.87 -5.95 -15.89
C ALA A 192 -26.95 -6.32 -14.85
N HIS A 193 -28.18 -5.83 -14.99
CA HIS A 193 -29.35 -6.14 -14.16
C HIS A 193 -29.15 -5.93 -12.65
N GLY A 194 -28.12 -5.17 -12.23
CA GLY A 194 -27.78 -4.89 -10.83
C GLY A 194 -28.23 -3.51 -10.38
N LYS A 195 -28.64 -3.40 -9.12
CA LYS A 195 -29.07 -2.12 -8.52
C LYS A 195 -27.93 -1.35 -7.87
N ASN A 196 -26.88 -2.04 -7.43
CA ASN A 196 -25.71 -1.43 -6.79
C ASN A 196 -24.63 -1.20 -7.84
N ILE A 197 -24.43 0.06 -8.23
CA ILE A 197 -23.49 0.46 -9.28
C ILE A 197 -22.06 0.03 -8.93
N VAL A 198 -21.62 0.20 -7.68
CA VAL A 198 -20.26 -0.12 -7.26
C VAL A 198 -19.98 -1.62 -7.39
N ASN A 199 -20.88 -2.46 -6.88
CA ASN A 199 -20.74 -3.91 -6.99
C ASN A 199 -20.76 -4.38 -8.43
N VAL A 200 -21.66 -3.83 -9.26
CA VAL A 200 -21.76 -4.19 -10.66
C VAL A 200 -20.49 -3.83 -11.45
N ILE A 201 -19.91 -2.67 -11.18
CA ILE A 201 -18.64 -2.29 -11.81
C ILE A 201 -17.54 -3.31 -11.43
N LEU A 202 -17.44 -3.68 -10.16
CA LEU A 202 -16.40 -4.58 -9.68
C LEU A 202 -16.56 -6.02 -10.15
N VAL A 203 -17.80 -6.51 -10.30
CA VAL A 203 -18.08 -7.94 -10.56
C VAL A 203 -18.34 -8.22 -12.02
N ASP A 204 -18.90 -7.27 -12.76
CA ASP A 204 -19.31 -7.46 -14.17
C ASP A 204 -18.48 -6.60 -15.13
N PHE A 205 -18.62 -5.27 -15.12
CA PHE A 205 -17.92 -4.41 -16.06
C PHE A 205 -16.40 -4.50 -15.97
N ARG A 206 -15.87 -4.68 -14.76
CA ARG A 206 -14.44 -4.85 -14.47
C ARG A 206 -14.13 -6.16 -13.75
N GLY A 207 -14.94 -7.19 -13.98
CA GLY A 207 -14.82 -8.47 -13.31
C GLY A 207 -13.45 -9.13 -13.44
N MET A 208 -12.71 -8.87 -14.51
CA MET A 208 -11.35 -9.38 -14.69
C MET A 208 -10.37 -8.83 -13.64
N ASP A 209 -10.49 -7.56 -13.24
CA ASP A 209 -9.65 -6.97 -12.18
C ASP A 209 -9.85 -7.74 -10.88
N THR A 210 -11.10 -7.97 -10.48
CA THR A 210 -11.44 -8.71 -9.27
C THR A 210 -11.00 -10.18 -9.33
N LEU A 211 -11.06 -10.80 -10.51
CA LEU A 211 -10.56 -12.16 -10.73
C LEU A 211 -9.04 -12.23 -10.51
N PHE A 212 -8.28 -11.29 -11.06
CA PHE A 212 -6.84 -11.25 -10.86
C PHE A 212 -6.46 -10.95 -9.41
N GLU A 213 -7.15 -10.05 -8.72
CA GLU A 213 -6.96 -9.79 -7.29
C GLU A 213 -7.18 -11.05 -6.46
N SER A 214 -8.28 -11.78 -6.71
CA SER A 214 -8.58 -13.05 -6.05
C SER A 214 -7.50 -14.11 -6.32
N SER A 215 -6.98 -14.15 -7.55
CA SER A 215 -5.91 -15.07 -7.93
C SER A 215 -4.60 -14.77 -7.19
N VAL A 216 -4.24 -13.48 -7.05
CA VAL A 216 -3.06 -13.05 -6.27
C VAL A 216 -3.19 -13.46 -4.80
N LEU A 217 -4.37 -13.29 -4.20
CA LEU A 217 -4.63 -13.74 -2.83
C LEU A 217 -4.52 -15.27 -2.71
N GLY A 218 -5.00 -16.00 -3.71
CA GLY A 218 -4.85 -17.47 -3.77
C GLY A 218 -3.38 -17.89 -3.81
N ILE A 219 -2.56 -17.24 -4.63
CA ILE A 219 -1.11 -17.47 -4.70
C ILE A 219 -0.44 -17.17 -3.37
N ALA A 220 -0.77 -16.06 -2.73
CA ALA A 220 -0.24 -15.72 -1.40
C ALA A 220 -0.62 -16.78 -0.35
N GLY A 221 -1.88 -17.25 -0.37
CA GLY A 221 -2.35 -18.31 0.51
C GLY A 221 -1.58 -19.64 0.30
N LEU A 222 -1.33 -20.02 -0.95
CA LEU A 222 -0.50 -21.20 -1.28
C LEU A 222 0.94 -21.02 -0.80
N GLY A 223 1.50 -19.81 -0.92
CA GLY A 223 2.83 -19.48 -0.39
C GLY A 223 2.91 -19.68 1.12
N VAL A 224 1.97 -19.15 1.87
CA VAL A 224 1.88 -19.34 3.33
C VAL A 224 1.70 -20.83 3.69
N TYR A 225 0.82 -21.55 3.00
CA TYR A 225 0.60 -22.97 3.22
C TYR A 225 1.89 -23.80 3.02
N THR A 226 2.63 -23.54 1.94
CA THR A 226 3.88 -24.26 1.66
C THR A 226 4.94 -23.97 2.73
N MET A 227 5.06 -22.73 3.21
CA MET A 227 5.99 -22.38 4.29
C MET A 227 5.65 -23.10 5.60
N ILE A 228 4.38 -23.17 5.98
CA ILE A 228 3.92 -23.91 7.17
C ILE A 228 4.22 -25.39 7.03
N LYS A 229 3.90 -25.98 5.89
CA LYS A 229 4.12 -27.42 5.62
C LYS A 229 5.60 -27.81 5.67
N LEU A 230 6.48 -26.99 5.11
CA LEU A 230 7.92 -27.21 5.17
C LEU A 230 8.44 -27.17 6.62
N ARG A 231 7.99 -26.22 7.42
CA ARG A 231 8.37 -26.12 8.84
C ARG A 231 7.92 -27.32 9.65
N LEU A 232 6.71 -27.82 9.43
CA LEU A 232 6.20 -29.01 10.10
C LEU A 232 7.01 -30.26 9.73
N LYS A 233 7.37 -30.40 8.46
CA LYS A 233 8.20 -31.53 7.99
C LYS A 233 9.59 -31.53 8.63
N GLN A 234 10.23 -30.38 8.73
CA GLN A 234 11.53 -30.25 9.40
C GLN A 234 11.45 -30.59 10.90
N LYS A 235 10.38 -30.16 11.59
CA LYS A 235 10.18 -30.47 13.00
C LYS A 235 9.98 -31.97 13.24
N ASN A 236 9.22 -32.64 12.39
CA ASN A 236 9.01 -34.09 12.52
C ASN A 236 10.31 -34.88 12.27
N GLN A 237 11.11 -34.48 11.29
CA GLN A 237 12.42 -35.10 11.04
C GLN A 237 13.40 -34.93 12.21
N SER A 238 13.42 -33.76 12.85
CA SER A 238 14.26 -33.51 14.02
C SER A 238 13.81 -34.28 15.27
N SER A 239 12.53 -34.57 15.43
CA SER A 239 12.03 -35.40 16.52
C SER A 239 12.35 -36.89 16.30
N GLU A 240 12.24 -37.40 15.07
CA GLU A 240 12.62 -38.76 14.75
C GLU A 240 14.11 -39.07 14.96
N VAL A 241 14.99 -38.09 14.71
CA VAL A 241 16.44 -38.25 14.95
C VAL A 241 16.77 -38.30 16.46
N ASN A 242 16.06 -37.50 17.28
CA ASN A 242 16.28 -37.50 18.73
C ASN A 242 15.70 -38.71 19.46
N ASP A 243 14.73 -39.42 18.87
CA ASP A 243 14.16 -40.67 19.45
C ASP A 243 15.01 -41.89 19.11
N HIS A 244 16.02 -41.76 18.25
CA HIS A 244 16.96 -42.86 17.88
C HIS A 244 18.36 -42.71 18.52
N GLU A 245 18.63 -41.68 19.30
CA GLU A 245 19.79 -41.54 20.17
C GLU A 245 19.43 -41.87 21.64
#